data_1fa7dccbb65de08a19ad5cbca6f2830a
#
_entry.id   1fa7dccbb65de08a19ad5cbca6f2830a
#
_cell.length_a   1.000
_cell.length_b   1.000
_cell.length_c   1.000
_cell.angle_alpha   90.00
_cell.angle_beta   90.00
_cell.angle_gamma   90.00
#
_symmetry.space_group_name_H-M   'P 1'
#
loop_
_entity.id
_entity.type
_entity.pdbx_description
1 polymer ?
#
loop_
_entity_poly.entity_id
_entity_poly.type
_entity_poly.pdbx_seq_one_letter_code
_entity_poly.pdbx_strand_id
1 'polypeptide(L)'
;MSSFWVFPGQGAQQAGMLHQLPDSPVVRDCLHEAAEVLDEDVLRLDHADVLQSTRAVQLCLLIAGVAYARVLQQLGCQPDYVAGLSIGAYPAAVVANALAFEDALGLVALRGELMQNAYPEGYGMTAIIGLDQACIEASIAQVHSQDSPVFLANINAENQCVIAGSSQAMERVGRLAKEAGAAAVKRLAVSVPSHCVLLEEPAQVLAKAFANVRLEVPRVRYLSGSTARPIVNAEKLRDDLTFNMCRVIDWRSTVQTAYERGVRLQIELPPGTVLTGLARKVFEQGTAVAFQGARLDSLVALSREEGTRNP
;
A
#
# COMPACT_ATOMS: atom_id res chain seq x y z
N MET A 1 -0.50 -23.73 8.30
CA MET A 1 0.29 -22.50 8.40
C MET A 1 -0.55 -21.34 7.89
N SER A 2 -0.27 -20.11 8.36
CA SER A 2 -1.13 -18.97 8.04
C SER A 2 -0.75 -18.30 6.74
N SER A 3 -1.76 -17.79 6.01
CA SER A 3 -1.62 -17.02 4.78
C SER A 3 -1.73 -15.50 5.04
N PHE A 4 -1.01 -14.72 4.24
CA PHE A 4 -0.93 -13.27 4.35
C PHE A 4 -1.16 -12.64 2.97
N TRP A 5 -2.25 -11.90 2.82
CA TRP A 5 -2.51 -11.16 1.60
C TRP A 5 -2.03 -9.72 1.76
N VAL A 6 -1.23 -9.27 0.80
CA VAL A 6 -0.67 -7.93 0.82
C VAL A 6 -1.09 -7.14 -0.41
N PHE A 7 -1.36 -5.85 -0.19
CA PHE A 7 -1.88 -4.94 -1.20
C PHE A 7 -0.84 -3.85 -1.50
N PRO A 8 -0.48 -3.65 -2.78
CA PRO A 8 0.53 -2.68 -3.17
C PRO A 8 0.06 -1.23 -2.96
N GLY A 9 1.05 -0.33 -2.90
CA GLY A 9 0.85 1.10 -2.90
C GLY A 9 1.00 1.75 -4.28
N GLN A 10 0.89 3.08 -4.30
CA GLN A 10 1.14 3.89 -5.48
C GLN A 10 2.56 3.65 -6.03
N GLY A 11 2.69 3.56 -7.34
CA GLY A 11 3.89 3.14 -8.07
C GLY A 11 3.77 1.74 -8.67
N ALA A 12 2.79 0.95 -8.25
CA ALA A 12 2.50 -0.37 -8.83
C ALA A 12 1.50 -0.31 -9.99
N GLN A 13 0.75 0.79 -10.16
CA GLN A 13 -0.30 0.94 -11.17
C GLN A 13 0.23 0.74 -12.59
N GLN A 14 -0.62 0.18 -13.42
CA GLN A 14 -0.35 -0.06 -14.85
C GLN A 14 -1.55 0.40 -15.68
N ALA A 15 -1.29 1.01 -16.83
CA ALA A 15 -2.36 1.36 -17.76
C ALA A 15 -3.14 0.11 -18.18
N GLY A 16 -4.46 0.19 -18.18
CA GLY A 16 -5.33 -0.92 -18.50
C GLY A 16 -5.48 -1.98 -17.39
N MET A 17 -5.05 -1.70 -16.16
CA MET A 17 -5.08 -2.68 -15.06
C MET A 17 -6.49 -3.13 -14.67
N LEU A 18 -7.50 -2.28 -14.81
CA LEU A 18 -8.90 -2.62 -14.57
C LEU A 18 -9.50 -3.42 -15.75
N HIS A 19 -9.03 -3.17 -16.97
CA HIS A 19 -9.40 -3.93 -18.15
C HIS A 19 -8.79 -5.36 -18.17
N GLN A 20 -7.73 -5.59 -17.40
CA GLN A 20 -7.07 -6.89 -17.25
C GLN A 20 -7.64 -7.74 -16.11
N LEU A 21 -8.65 -7.24 -15.40
CA LEU A 21 -9.33 -8.01 -14.35
C LEU A 21 -9.96 -9.29 -14.95
N PRO A 22 -10.01 -10.41 -14.20
CA PRO A 22 -10.63 -11.64 -14.64
C PRO A 22 -12.09 -11.43 -15.04
N ASP A 23 -12.51 -11.99 -16.18
CA ASP A 23 -13.93 -11.97 -16.58
C ASP A 23 -14.73 -12.93 -15.71
N SER A 24 -15.32 -12.41 -14.64
CA SER A 24 -16.18 -13.16 -13.72
C SER A 24 -17.31 -12.29 -13.18
N PRO A 25 -18.44 -12.89 -12.75
CA PRO A 25 -19.55 -12.14 -12.17
C PRO A 25 -19.11 -11.26 -11.01
N VAL A 26 -18.31 -11.79 -10.08
CA VAL A 26 -17.86 -11.05 -8.89
C VAL A 26 -17.00 -9.82 -9.21
N VAL A 27 -16.28 -9.86 -10.35
CA VAL A 27 -15.51 -8.69 -10.82
C VAL A 27 -16.44 -7.67 -11.47
N ARG A 28 -17.39 -8.12 -12.29
CA ARG A 28 -18.38 -7.20 -12.89
C ARG A 28 -19.21 -6.49 -11.83
N ASP A 29 -19.65 -7.20 -10.78
CA ASP A 29 -20.36 -6.62 -9.65
C ASP A 29 -19.48 -5.60 -8.91
N CYS A 30 -18.19 -5.89 -8.72
CA CYS A 30 -17.25 -4.96 -8.09
C CYS A 30 -17.05 -3.67 -8.90
N LEU A 31 -16.91 -3.79 -10.22
CA LEU A 31 -16.79 -2.62 -11.11
C LEU A 31 -18.08 -1.81 -11.17
N HIS A 32 -19.23 -2.46 -11.16
CA HIS A 32 -20.55 -1.80 -11.14
C HIS A 32 -20.76 -1.04 -9.83
N GLU A 33 -20.52 -1.68 -8.69
CA GLU A 33 -20.55 -1.07 -7.36
C GLU A 33 -19.65 0.19 -7.30
N ALA A 34 -18.44 0.09 -7.84
CA ALA A 34 -17.52 1.21 -7.87
C ALA A 34 -18.00 2.35 -8.79
N ALA A 35 -18.57 2.03 -9.96
CA ALA A 35 -19.10 3.02 -10.89
C ALA A 35 -20.35 3.74 -10.32
N GLU A 36 -21.24 3.03 -9.63
CA GLU A 36 -22.40 3.62 -8.97
C GLU A 36 -22.00 4.59 -7.85
N VAL A 37 -21.07 4.17 -6.98
CA VAL A 37 -20.61 5.00 -5.84
C VAL A 37 -19.88 6.26 -6.30
N LEU A 38 -19.06 6.15 -7.33
CA LEU A 38 -18.23 7.25 -7.83
C LEU A 38 -18.97 8.14 -8.85
N ASP A 39 -20.13 7.69 -9.34
CA ASP A 39 -20.89 8.33 -10.43
C ASP A 39 -20.02 8.60 -11.67
N GLU A 40 -19.13 7.64 -12.01
CA GLU A 40 -18.23 7.74 -13.15
C GLU A 40 -17.91 6.36 -13.75
N ASP A 41 -17.49 6.36 -15.02
CA ASP A 41 -16.98 5.16 -15.68
C ASP A 41 -15.58 4.84 -15.14
N VAL A 42 -15.51 3.87 -14.20
CA VAL A 42 -14.26 3.50 -13.52
C VAL A 42 -13.21 2.91 -14.46
N LEU A 43 -13.61 2.35 -15.61
CA LEU A 43 -12.68 1.83 -16.60
C LEU A 43 -11.88 2.94 -17.30
N ARG A 44 -12.34 4.18 -17.24
CA ARG A 44 -11.56 5.32 -17.73
C ARG A 44 -10.42 5.73 -16.80
N LEU A 45 -10.52 5.37 -15.51
CA LEU A 45 -9.51 5.73 -14.50
C LEU A 45 -8.13 5.13 -14.80
N ASP A 46 -8.07 3.97 -15.45
CA ASP A 46 -6.80 3.28 -15.74
C ASP A 46 -6.19 3.62 -17.12
N HIS A 47 -6.73 4.62 -17.82
CA HIS A 47 -6.09 5.15 -19.02
C HIS A 47 -4.77 5.84 -18.64
N ALA A 48 -3.76 5.72 -19.50
CA ALA A 48 -2.39 6.17 -19.23
C ALA A 48 -2.28 7.68 -18.91
N ASP A 49 -3.10 8.50 -19.53
CA ASP A 49 -3.20 9.94 -19.28
C ASP A 49 -3.90 10.26 -17.95
N VAL A 50 -4.92 9.49 -17.59
CA VAL A 50 -5.68 9.67 -16.35
C VAL A 50 -4.89 9.18 -15.13
N LEU A 51 -4.03 8.17 -15.29
CA LEU A 51 -3.13 7.66 -14.25
C LEU A 51 -2.00 8.63 -13.85
N GLN A 52 -1.96 9.84 -14.41
CA GLN A 52 -1.16 10.95 -13.86
C GLN A 52 -1.80 11.54 -12.60
N SER A 53 -3.10 11.33 -12.39
CA SER A 53 -3.84 11.75 -11.20
C SER A 53 -3.63 10.79 -10.03
N THR A 54 -3.24 11.33 -8.86
CA THR A 54 -3.13 10.54 -7.61
C THR A 54 -4.48 9.93 -7.22
N ARG A 55 -5.59 10.64 -7.43
CA ARG A 55 -6.95 10.12 -7.20
C ARG A 55 -7.23 8.88 -8.05
N ALA A 56 -7.00 8.97 -9.35
CA ALA A 56 -7.23 7.85 -10.27
C ALA A 56 -6.38 6.63 -9.92
N VAL A 57 -5.09 6.84 -9.65
CA VAL A 57 -4.18 5.76 -9.23
C VAL A 57 -4.67 5.05 -7.98
N GLN A 58 -5.07 5.81 -6.95
CA GLN A 58 -5.49 5.21 -5.69
C GLN A 58 -6.82 4.46 -5.83
N LEU A 59 -7.76 4.97 -6.61
CA LEU A 59 -9.02 4.28 -6.92
C LEU A 59 -8.77 2.99 -7.71
N CYS A 60 -7.94 3.03 -8.74
CA CYS A 60 -7.58 1.82 -9.50
C CYS A 60 -6.95 0.74 -8.62
N LEU A 61 -6.05 1.11 -7.70
CA LEU A 61 -5.43 0.17 -6.75
C LEU A 61 -6.43 -0.42 -5.76
N LEU A 62 -7.37 0.39 -5.25
CA LEU A 62 -8.44 -0.08 -4.39
C LEU A 62 -9.34 -1.07 -5.13
N ILE A 63 -9.88 -0.68 -6.28
CA ILE A 63 -10.82 -1.48 -7.07
C ILE A 63 -10.17 -2.80 -7.48
N ALA A 64 -8.97 -2.77 -8.05
CA ALA A 64 -8.25 -3.98 -8.45
C ALA A 64 -7.96 -4.89 -7.25
N GLY A 65 -7.47 -4.34 -6.14
CA GLY A 65 -7.16 -5.10 -4.92
C GLY A 65 -8.40 -5.84 -4.39
N VAL A 66 -9.55 -5.15 -4.32
CA VAL A 66 -10.81 -5.76 -3.87
C VAL A 66 -11.33 -6.80 -4.88
N ALA A 67 -11.30 -6.49 -6.19
CA ALA A 67 -11.78 -7.40 -7.23
C ALA A 67 -10.99 -8.72 -7.23
N TYR A 68 -9.66 -8.67 -7.22
CA TYR A 68 -8.82 -9.88 -7.16
C TYR A 68 -8.99 -10.65 -5.85
N ALA A 69 -9.16 -9.96 -4.72
CA ALA A 69 -9.44 -10.62 -3.45
C ALA A 69 -10.78 -11.37 -3.48
N ARG A 70 -11.84 -10.74 -4.01
CA ARG A 70 -13.16 -11.38 -4.20
C ARG A 70 -13.07 -12.63 -5.10
N VAL A 71 -12.22 -12.59 -6.15
CA VAL A 71 -11.97 -13.78 -7.00
C VAL A 71 -11.35 -14.93 -6.20
N LEU A 72 -10.32 -14.67 -5.41
CA LEU A 72 -9.70 -15.69 -4.56
C LEU A 72 -10.67 -16.22 -3.50
N GLN A 73 -11.47 -15.35 -2.90
CA GLN A 73 -12.48 -15.74 -1.90
C GLN A 73 -13.57 -16.63 -2.51
N GLN A 74 -14.02 -16.33 -3.74
CA GLN A 74 -14.98 -17.17 -4.48
C GLN A 74 -14.43 -18.57 -4.76
N LEU A 75 -13.11 -18.72 -4.89
CA LEU A 75 -12.43 -20.00 -5.05
C LEU A 75 -12.12 -20.71 -3.73
N GLY A 76 -12.63 -20.17 -2.61
CA GLY A 76 -12.49 -20.74 -1.28
C GLY A 76 -11.16 -20.40 -0.58
N CYS A 77 -10.37 -19.46 -1.11
CA CYS A 77 -9.17 -18.98 -0.45
C CYS A 77 -9.54 -17.88 0.54
N GLN A 78 -8.98 -17.93 1.74
CA GLN A 78 -9.17 -16.89 2.76
C GLN A 78 -7.82 -16.54 3.38
N PRO A 79 -7.53 -15.25 3.62
CA PRO A 79 -6.32 -14.86 4.33
C PRO A 79 -6.51 -14.97 5.83
N ASP A 80 -5.44 -15.35 6.55
CA ASP A 80 -5.38 -15.24 8.01
C ASP A 80 -4.94 -13.84 8.44
N TYR A 81 -4.12 -13.21 7.61
CA TYR A 81 -3.58 -11.87 7.80
C TYR A 81 -3.74 -11.04 6.53
N VAL A 82 -3.93 -9.75 6.71
CA VAL A 82 -3.89 -8.75 5.63
C VAL A 82 -3.06 -7.55 6.04
N ALA A 83 -2.38 -6.93 5.08
CA ALA A 83 -1.77 -5.61 5.23
C ALA A 83 -1.71 -4.90 3.88
N GLY A 84 -1.56 -3.59 3.90
CA GLY A 84 -1.38 -2.82 2.69
C GLY A 84 -0.32 -1.73 2.83
N LEU A 85 0.46 -1.56 1.78
CA LEU A 85 1.42 -0.46 1.70
C LEU A 85 0.69 0.81 1.28
N SER A 86 0.63 1.83 2.15
CA SER A 86 -0.03 3.11 1.86
C SER A 86 -1.51 2.92 1.49
N ILE A 87 -1.91 3.28 0.27
CA ILE A 87 -3.28 3.09 -0.25
C ILE A 87 -3.73 1.63 -0.16
N GLY A 88 -2.83 0.67 -0.25
CA GLY A 88 -3.13 -0.76 -0.09
C GLY A 88 -3.76 -1.12 1.26
N ALA A 89 -3.65 -0.27 2.27
CA ALA A 89 -4.32 -0.41 3.57
C ALA A 89 -5.85 -0.45 3.45
N TYR A 90 -6.42 0.26 2.47
CA TYR A 90 -7.86 0.32 2.25
C TYR A 90 -8.45 -0.98 1.71
N PRO A 91 -7.96 -1.57 0.59
CA PRO A 91 -8.43 -2.89 0.17
C PRO A 91 -8.13 -3.97 1.23
N ALA A 92 -7.05 -3.87 2.01
CA ALA A 92 -6.81 -4.76 3.14
C ALA A 92 -7.91 -4.66 4.21
N ALA A 93 -8.37 -3.44 4.56
CA ALA A 93 -9.46 -3.22 5.51
C ALA A 93 -10.81 -3.73 4.97
N VAL A 94 -11.07 -3.58 3.66
CA VAL A 94 -12.27 -4.13 3.00
C VAL A 94 -12.25 -5.67 3.07
N VAL A 95 -11.15 -6.31 2.73
CA VAL A 95 -11.00 -7.78 2.80
C VAL A 95 -11.07 -8.30 4.23
N ALA A 96 -10.63 -7.50 5.20
CA ALA A 96 -10.81 -7.82 6.63
C ALA A 96 -12.26 -7.66 7.13
N ASN A 97 -13.21 -7.28 6.27
CA ASN A 97 -14.60 -6.94 6.61
C ASN A 97 -14.69 -5.86 7.71
N ALA A 98 -13.76 -4.93 7.72
CA ALA A 98 -13.70 -3.85 8.70
C ALA A 98 -14.11 -2.48 8.11
N LEU A 99 -14.14 -2.36 6.79
CA LEU A 99 -14.56 -1.18 6.04
C LEU A 99 -15.42 -1.64 4.86
N ALA A 100 -16.60 -1.04 4.67
CA ALA A 100 -17.43 -1.29 3.50
C ALA A 100 -16.72 -0.79 2.23
N PHE A 101 -16.88 -1.49 1.10
CA PHE A 101 -16.20 -1.10 -0.14
C PHE A 101 -16.71 0.24 -0.67
N GLU A 102 -18.01 0.49 -0.56
CA GLU A 102 -18.64 1.78 -0.89
C GLU A 102 -18.00 2.95 -0.11
N ASP A 103 -17.85 2.80 1.21
CA ASP A 103 -17.19 3.80 2.05
C ASP A 103 -15.71 3.97 1.69
N ALA A 104 -15.02 2.86 1.39
CA ALA A 104 -13.62 2.89 0.97
C ALA A 104 -13.43 3.68 -0.33
N LEU A 105 -14.33 3.54 -1.31
CA LEU A 105 -14.30 4.29 -2.57
C LEU A 105 -14.39 5.79 -2.33
N GLY A 106 -15.37 6.25 -1.55
CA GLY A 106 -15.54 7.67 -1.20
C GLY A 106 -14.33 8.24 -0.44
N LEU A 107 -13.82 7.50 0.56
CA LEU A 107 -12.65 7.91 1.33
C LEU A 107 -11.37 7.97 0.49
N VAL A 108 -11.17 7.02 -0.42
CA VAL A 108 -9.99 6.96 -1.29
C VAL A 108 -10.04 8.03 -2.37
N ALA A 109 -11.21 8.33 -2.93
CA ALA A 109 -11.40 9.46 -3.82
C ALA A 109 -10.96 10.77 -3.15
N LEU A 110 -11.49 11.04 -1.96
CA LEU A 110 -11.11 12.22 -1.16
C LEU A 110 -9.62 12.21 -0.79
N ARG A 111 -9.09 11.07 -0.34
CA ARG A 111 -7.67 10.93 0.00
C ARG A 111 -6.77 11.29 -1.18
N GLY A 112 -7.08 10.75 -2.35
CA GLY A 112 -6.32 11.00 -3.58
C GLY A 112 -6.33 12.48 -3.97
N GLU A 113 -7.49 13.13 -3.90
CA GLU A 113 -7.64 14.58 -4.16
C GLU A 113 -6.87 15.43 -3.16
N LEU A 114 -7.01 15.17 -1.87
CA LEU A 114 -6.31 15.89 -0.82
C LEU A 114 -4.78 15.79 -0.98
N MET A 115 -4.28 14.59 -1.26
CA MET A 115 -2.85 14.39 -1.48
C MET A 115 -2.35 15.07 -2.75
N GLN A 116 -3.10 15.00 -3.85
CA GLN A 116 -2.74 15.61 -5.12
C GLN A 116 -2.67 17.14 -5.02
N ASN A 117 -3.59 17.74 -4.29
CA ASN A 117 -3.72 19.19 -4.20
C ASN A 117 -2.80 19.81 -3.14
N ALA A 118 -2.28 19.03 -2.19
CA ALA A 118 -1.43 19.53 -1.11
C ALA A 118 -0.09 20.08 -1.61
N TYR A 119 0.55 19.39 -2.55
CA TYR A 119 1.86 19.76 -3.11
C TYR A 119 1.88 19.45 -4.61
N PRO A 120 1.30 20.29 -5.45
CA PRO A 120 1.15 20.01 -6.89
C PRO A 120 2.48 19.96 -7.63
N GLU A 121 3.49 20.70 -7.19
CA GLU A 121 4.80 20.78 -7.83
C GLU A 121 5.95 20.86 -6.81
N GLY A 122 7.15 20.49 -7.26
CA GLY A 122 8.38 20.68 -6.48
C GLY A 122 8.63 19.66 -5.37
N TYR A 123 7.76 18.67 -5.21
CA TYR A 123 7.84 17.64 -4.16
C TYR A 123 7.82 16.22 -4.74
N GLY A 124 7.89 15.22 -3.87
CA GLY A 124 7.70 13.80 -4.20
C GLY A 124 8.48 12.86 -3.31
N MET A 125 8.94 11.73 -3.89
CA MET A 125 9.58 10.65 -3.15
C MET A 125 10.80 10.12 -3.90
N THR A 126 11.82 9.66 -3.14
CA THR A 126 13.06 9.06 -3.69
C THR A 126 13.41 7.80 -2.91
N ALA A 127 13.60 6.67 -3.61
CA ALA A 127 14.11 5.45 -3.02
C ALA A 127 15.64 5.47 -2.94
N ILE A 128 16.19 5.05 -1.80
CA ILE A 128 17.62 4.89 -1.55
C ILE A 128 17.85 3.43 -1.19
N ILE A 129 18.77 2.78 -1.89
CA ILE A 129 19.07 1.34 -1.78
C ILE A 129 20.54 1.18 -1.45
N GLY A 130 20.87 0.29 -0.53
CA GLY A 130 22.25 -0.07 -0.17
C GLY A 130 22.76 0.57 1.12
N LEU A 131 21.93 1.42 1.77
CA LEU A 131 22.23 1.99 3.08
C LEU A 131 21.17 1.59 4.10
N ASP A 132 21.58 1.48 5.36
CA ASP A 132 20.66 1.31 6.48
C ASP A 132 19.92 2.60 6.83
N GLN A 133 18.90 2.46 7.67
CA GLN A 133 18.06 3.59 8.10
C GLN A 133 18.88 4.68 8.79
N ALA A 134 19.82 4.32 9.67
CA ALA A 134 20.60 5.30 10.47
C ALA A 134 21.45 6.21 9.56
N CYS A 135 22.09 5.64 8.53
CA CYS A 135 22.85 6.40 7.53
C CYS A 135 21.96 7.38 6.75
N ILE A 136 20.74 6.95 6.41
CA ILE A 136 19.79 7.81 5.68
C ILE A 136 19.28 8.93 6.58
N GLU A 137 18.91 8.63 7.83
CA GLU A 137 18.49 9.63 8.81
C GLU A 137 19.59 10.67 9.12
N ALA A 138 20.85 10.23 9.20
CA ALA A 138 22.00 11.12 9.33
C ALA A 138 22.15 12.07 8.12
N SER A 139 21.90 11.57 6.91
CA SER A 139 21.91 12.38 5.70
C SER A 139 20.73 13.35 5.65
N ILE A 140 19.55 12.95 6.08
CA ILE A 140 18.36 13.80 6.23
C ILE A 140 18.65 14.93 7.22
N ALA A 141 19.22 14.63 8.38
CA ALA A 141 19.53 15.62 9.43
C ALA A 141 20.47 16.73 8.97
N GLN A 142 21.37 16.46 8.00
CA GLN A 142 22.27 17.45 7.42
C GLN A 142 21.58 18.39 6.41
N VAL A 143 20.43 18.00 5.88
CA VAL A 143 19.77 18.72 4.77
C VAL A 143 18.45 19.34 5.19
N HIS A 144 17.71 18.66 6.08
CA HIS A 144 16.37 19.07 6.49
C HIS A 144 16.39 20.44 7.16
N SER A 145 15.50 21.31 6.70
CA SER A 145 15.18 22.60 7.34
C SER A 145 13.73 22.97 6.98
N GLN A 146 13.22 24.05 7.56
CA GLN A 146 11.89 24.55 7.22
C GLN A 146 11.78 24.91 5.73
N ASP A 147 12.84 25.49 5.13
CA ASP A 147 12.88 25.86 3.72
C ASP A 147 13.29 24.71 2.80
N SER A 148 13.79 23.62 3.33
CA SER A 148 14.25 22.42 2.61
C SER A 148 13.73 21.15 3.28
N PRO A 149 12.40 20.96 3.33
CA PRO A 149 11.82 19.83 4.05
C PRO A 149 12.09 18.51 3.34
N VAL A 150 12.65 17.55 4.08
CA VAL A 150 12.85 16.16 3.63
C VAL A 150 12.79 15.24 4.85
N PHE A 151 12.13 14.09 4.69
CA PHE A 151 11.80 13.17 5.76
C PHE A 151 11.99 11.73 5.32
N LEU A 152 12.24 10.84 6.28
CA LEU A 152 12.07 9.40 6.07
C LEU A 152 10.58 9.11 5.88
N ALA A 153 10.23 8.39 4.82
CA ALA A 153 8.85 8.07 4.46
C ALA A 153 8.53 6.59 4.57
N ASN A 154 9.42 5.71 4.06
CA ASN A 154 9.23 4.27 4.15
C ASN A 154 10.53 3.56 4.54
N ILE A 155 10.39 2.51 5.34
CA ILE A 155 11.41 1.51 5.64
C ILE A 155 10.94 0.21 4.98
N ASN A 156 11.42 -0.05 3.75
CA ASN A 156 10.93 -1.17 2.95
C ASN A 156 11.71 -2.47 3.22
N ALA A 157 13.01 -2.35 3.50
CA ALA A 157 13.90 -3.44 3.85
C ALA A 157 15.07 -2.90 4.69
N GLU A 158 15.94 -3.77 5.17
CA GLU A 158 17.11 -3.41 5.98
C GLU A 158 17.98 -2.32 5.35
N ASN A 159 18.14 -2.41 4.03
CA ASN A 159 18.97 -1.49 3.24
C ASN A 159 18.18 -0.86 2.09
N GLN A 160 16.89 -0.61 2.30
CA GLN A 160 16.02 0.06 1.32
C GLN A 160 15.01 0.94 2.01
N CYS A 161 15.23 2.25 1.94
CA CYS A 161 14.31 3.25 2.47
C CYS A 161 13.83 4.20 1.36
N VAL A 162 12.76 4.92 1.67
CA VAL A 162 12.23 5.98 0.81
C VAL A 162 12.20 7.27 1.62
N ILE A 163 12.65 8.36 1.01
CA ILE A 163 12.54 9.71 1.54
C ILE A 163 11.47 10.49 0.78
N ALA A 164 10.82 11.43 1.46
CA ALA A 164 9.82 12.32 0.88
C ALA A 164 10.12 13.76 1.26
N GLY A 165 9.81 14.71 0.37
CA GLY A 165 10.05 16.12 0.64
C GLY A 165 10.20 16.95 -0.62
N SER A 166 10.83 18.14 -0.50
CA SER A 166 11.11 18.98 -1.65
C SER A 166 12.14 18.32 -2.57
N SER A 167 11.98 18.53 -3.88
CA SER A 167 12.86 17.94 -4.91
C SER A 167 14.32 18.28 -4.66
N GLN A 168 14.60 19.55 -4.32
CA GLN A 168 15.96 20.02 -4.04
C GLN A 168 16.56 19.34 -2.80
N ALA A 169 15.79 19.22 -1.71
CA ALA A 169 16.28 18.58 -0.50
C ALA A 169 16.54 17.08 -0.73
N MET A 170 15.64 16.39 -1.43
CA MET A 170 15.83 14.97 -1.78
C MET A 170 17.05 14.74 -2.68
N GLU A 171 17.34 15.65 -3.61
CA GLU A 171 18.56 15.58 -4.45
C GLU A 171 19.83 15.73 -3.60
N ARG A 172 19.81 16.65 -2.61
CA ARG A 172 20.94 16.82 -1.66
C ARG A 172 21.16 15.57 -0.82
N VAL A 173 20.08 15.02 -0.23
CA VAL A 173 20.17 13.74 0.52
C VAL A 173 20.64 12.61 -0.40
N GLY A 174 20.15 12.55 -1.64
CA GLY A 174 20.58 11.56 -2.63
C GLY A 174 22.06 11.63 -2.99
N ARG A 175 22.67 12.82 -3.02
CA ARG A 175 24.13 12.97 -3.20
C ARG A 175 24.89 12.45 -1.99
N LEU A 176 24.51 12.85 -0.77
CA LEU A 176 25.11 12.35 0.46
C LEU A 176 25.00 10.84 0.58
N ALA A 177 23.85 10.26 0.22
CA ALA A 177 23.66 8.82 0.21
C ALA A 177 24.61 8.11 -0.78
N LYS A 178 24.83 8.66 -1.98
CA LYS A 178 25.80 8.12 -2.94
C LYS A 178 27.22 8.19 -2.41
N GLU A 179 27.61 9.31 -1.80
CA GLU A 179 28.92 9.48 -1.17
C GLU A 179 29.13 8.48 -0.02
N ALA A 180 28.06 8.15 0.70
CA ALA A 180 28.05 7.12 1.76
C ALA A 180 27.98 5.67 1.22
N GLY A 181 27.95 5.46 -0.11
CA GLY A 181 27.99 4.14 -0.71
C GLY A 181 26.63 3.53 -1.08
N ALA A 182 25.57 4.34 -1.21
CA ALA A 182 24.28 3.84 -1.70
C ALA A 182 24.43 3.19 -3.09
N ALA A 183 23.91 1.97 -3.22
CA ALA A 183 23.92 1.22 -4.48
C ALA A 183 23.02 1.88 -5.56
N ALA A 184 21.90 2.48 -5.13
CA ALA A 184 21.02 3.23 -6.01
C ALA A 184 20.27 4.35 -5.27
N VAL A 185 20.04 5.44 -5.99
CA VAL A 185 19.14 6.55 -5.62
C VAL A 185 18.21 6.77 -6.79
N LYS A 186 16.91 6.51 -6.60
CA LYS A 186 15.92 6.52 -7.68
C LYS A 186 14.72 7.39 -7.32
N ARG A 187 14.47 8.43 -8.10
CA ARG A 187 13.23 9.20 -8.03
C ARG A 187 12.05 8.30 -8.38
N LEU A 188 11.02 8.32 -7.55
CA LEU A 188 9.79 7.59 -7.81
C LEU A 188 8.84 8.42 -8.69
N ALA A 189 8.01 7.74 -9.47
CA ALA A 189 6.95 8.36 -10.27
C ALA A 189 5.75 8.75 -9.38
N VAL A 190 6.04 9.50 -8.30
CA VAL A 190 5.07 10.00 -7.32
C VAL A 190 5.42 11.45 -7.05
N SER A 191 4.50 12.36 -7.34
CA SER A 191 4.69 13.80 -7.15
C SER A 191 4.38 14.27 -5.72
N VAL A 192 3.72 13.44 -4.92
CA VAL A 192 3.26 13.79 -3.57
C VAL A 192 4.29 13.35 -2.53
N PRO A 193 4.67 14.23 -1.55
CA PRO A 193 5.58 13.87 -0.46
C PRO A 193 4.84 13.05 0.62
N SER A 194 4.55 11.78 0.33
CA SER A 194 3.75 10.91 1.20
C SER A 194 4.52 10.44 2.43
N HIS A 195 3.79 10.05 3.45
CA HIS A 195 4.28 9.39 4.66
C HIS A 195 5.19 10.25 5.54
N CYS A 196 4.94 11.55 5.56
CA CYS A 196 5.61 12.52 6.43
C CYS A 196 4.66 13.64 6.84
N VAL A 197 5.08 14.45 7.79
CA VAL A 197 4.27 15.52 8.40
C VAL A 197 3.72 16.55 7.40
N LEU A 198 4.27 16.64 6.20
CA LEU A 198 3.75 17.51 5.15
C LEU A 198 2.29 17.19 4.76
N LEU A 199 1.83 15.98 4.98
CA LEU A 199 0.44 15.58 4.72
C LEU A 199 -0.43 15.54 5.98
N GLU A 200 -0.02 16.14 7.08
CA GLU A 200 -0.81 16.13 8.31
C GLU A 200 -2.12 16.92 8.17
N GLU A 201 -2.08 18.10 7.57
CA GLU A 201 -3.27 18.91 7.33
C GLU A 201 -4.28 18.19 6.40
N PRO A 202 -3.89 17.64 5.23
CA PRO A 202 -4.74 16.75 4.44
C PRO A 202 -5.33 15.57 5.23
N ALA A 203 -4.54 14.94 6.10
CA ALA A 203 -5.02 13.83 6.93
C ALA A 203 -6.09 14.28 7.94
N GLN A 204 -6.00 15.48 8.51
CA GLN A 204 -7.03 16.05 9.38
C GLN A 204 -8.35 16.31 8.64
N VAL A 205 -8.29 16.69 7.36
CA VAL A 205 -9.50 16.82 6.54
C VAL A 205 -10.14 15.44 6.29
N LEU A 206 -9.31 14.43 5.97
CA LEU A 206 -9.77 13.05 5.80
C LEU A 206 -10.38 12.48 7.11
N ALA A 207 -9.83 12.84 8.28
CA ALA A 207 -10.36 12.43 9.58
C ALA A 207 -11.82 12.86 9.78
N LYS A 208 -12.20 14.04 9.28
CA LYS A 208 -13.60 14.51 9.34
C LYS A 208 -14.52 13.66 8.48
N ALA A 209 -14.09 13.20 7.32
CA ALA A 209 -14.86 12.28 6.48
C ALA A 209 -15.04 10.92 7.18
N PHE A 210 -13.98 10.40 7.80
CA PHE A 210 -14.04 9.16 8.57
C PHE A 210 -15.02 9.19 9.76
N ALA A 211 -15.36 10.37 10.30
CA ALA A 211 -16.32 10.49 11.39
C ALA A 211 -17.71 9.96 11.02
N ASN A 212 -18.07 10.00 9.74
CA ASN A 212 -19.37 9.56 9.23
C ASN A 212 -19.35 8.12 8.69
N VAL A 213 -18.19 7.44 8.74
CA VAL A 213 -18.02 6.08 8.23
C VAL A 213 -18.05 5.08 9.38
N ARG A 214 -18.84 4.03 9.22
CA ARG A 214 -18.88 2.92 10.17
C ARG A 214 -17.73 1.95 9.89
N LEU A 215 -16.84 1.81 10.86
CA LEU A 215 -15.81 0.79 10.86
C LEU A 215 -16.16 -0.34 11.83
N GLU A 216 -15.88 -1.56 11.40
CA GLU A 216 -16.04 -2.76 12.23
C GLU A 216 -14.68 -3.24 12.76
N VAL A 217 -14.72 -4.14 13.74
CA VAL A 217 -13.51 -4.86 14.16
C VAL A 217 -13.07 -5.78 13.02
N PRO A 218 -11.79 -5.76 12.60
CA PRO A 218 -11.30 -6.63 11.55
C PRO A 218 -11.57 -8.10 11.86
N ARG A 219 -12.22 -8.83 10.96
CA ARG A 219 -12.47 -10.29 11.08
C ARG A 219 -11.26 -11.10 10.64
N VAL A 220 -10.45 -10.57 9.75
CA VAL A 220 -9.12 -11.06 9.39
C VAL A 220 -8.09 -10.22 10.13
N ARG A 221 -6.99 -10.80 10.59
CA ARG A 221 -5.95 -10.08 11.33
C ARG A 221 -5.30 -9.02 10.43
N TYR A 222 -5.66 -7.77 10.65
CA TYR A 222 -5.11 -6.63 9.93
C TYR A 222 -3.81 -6.17 10.61
N LEU A 223 -2.70 -6.13 9.86
CA LEU A 223 -1.43 -5.57 10.31
C LEU A 223 -1.27 -4.15 9.76
N SER A 224 -1.02 -3.20 10.67
CA SER A 224 -0.72 -1.82 10.29
C SER A 224 0.63 -1.71 9.57
N GLY A 225 0.64 -1.08 8.41
CA GLY A 225 1.86 -0.77 7.68
C GLY A 225 2.73 0.29 8.35
N SER A 226 2.16 1.11 9.23
CA SER A 226 2.89 2.17 9.95
C SER A 226 3.48 1.69 11.28
N THR A 227 2.74 0.86 12.03
CA THR A 227 3.16 0.43 13.37
C THR A 227 3.66 -1.00 13.41
N ALA A 228 3.53 -1.76 12.33
CA ALA A 228 3.84 -3.19 12.24
C ALA A 228 3.10 -4.06 13.29
N ARG A 229 1.96 -3.60 13.80
CA ARG A 229 1.19 -4.28 14.86
C ARG A 229 -0.19 -4.68 14.37
N PRO A 230 -0.76 -5.79 14.91
CA PRO A 230 -2.15 -6.12 14.67
C PRO A 230 -3.08 -5.03 15.21
N ILE A 231 -4.08 -4.66 14.41
CA ILE A 231 -5.16 -3.77 14.80
C ILE A 231 -6.36 -4.62 15.18
N VAL A 232 -6.85 -4.44 16.42
CA VAL A 232 -7.88 -5.28 17.03
C VAL A 232 -9.17 -4.53 17.38
N ASN A 233 -9.29 -3.25 17.00
CA ASN A 233 -10.50 -2.47 17.21
C ASN A 233 -10.69 -1.42 16.11
N ALA A 234 -11.92 -0.97 15.92
CA ALA A 234 -12.33 -0.03 14.88
C ALA A 234 -11.67 1.35 15.02
N GLU A 235 -11.48 1.85 16.24
CA GLU A 235 -10.88 3.17 16.49
C GLU A 235 -9.41 3.22 16.04
N LYS A 236 -8.63 2.19 16.36
CA LYS A 236 -7.23 2.10 15.90
C LYS A 236 -7.15 1.91 14.39
N LEU A 237 -8.12 1.21 13.78
CA LEU A 237 -8.18 1.08 12.34
C LEU A 237 -8.50 2.42 11.68
N ARG A 238 -9.45 3.19 12.25
CA ARG A 238 -9.76 4.55 11.81
C ARG A 238 -8.52 5.43 11.82
N ASP A 239 -7.79 5.44 12.94
CA ASP A 239 -6.56 6.21 13.08
C ASP A 239 -5.49 5.79 12.07
N ASP A 240 -5.29 4.47 11.88
CA ASP A 240 -4.31 3.94 10.92
C ASP A 240 -4.64 4.34 9.48
N LEU A 241 -5.88 4.11 9.02
CA LEU A 241 -6.31 4.44 7.66
C LEU A 241 -6.28 5.95 7.40
N THR A 242 -6.67 6.76 8.38
CA THR A 242 -6.70 8.22 8.27
C THR A 242 -5.30 8.79 8.14
N PHE A 243 -4.40 8.40 9.04
CA PHE A 243 -3.12 9.06 9.22
C PHE A 243 -1.92 8.34 8.58
N ASN A 244 -2.12 7.19 7.92
CA ASN A 244 -1.00 6.52 7.25
C ASN A 244 -0.35 7.39 6.16
N MET A 245 -1.11 8.32 5.56
CA MET A 245 -0.57 9.22 4.54
C MET A 245 0.49 10.19 5.06
N CYS A 246 0.47 10.50 6.37
CA CYS A 246 1.41 11.41 7.03
C CYS A 246 2.33 10.74 8.06
N ARG A 247 2.27 9.40 8.17
CA ARG A 247 3.13 8.60 9.07
C ARG A 247 4.07 7.71 8.27
N VAL A 248 5.27 7.52 8.80
CA VAL A 248 6.26 6.60 8.20
C VAL A 248 5.65 5.20 8.05
N ILE A 249 5.86 4.57 6.91
CA ILE A 249 5.51 3.17 6.69
C ILE A 249 6.71 2.29 7.05
N ASP A 250 6.55 1.42 8.02
CA ASP A 250 7.52 0.38 8.37
C ASP A 250 7.09 -0.98 7.78
N TRP A 251 7.28 -1.09 6.47
CA TRP A 251 6.90 -2.30 5.74
C TRP A 251 7.79 -3.50 6.11
N ARG A 252 9.07 -3.25 6.35
CA ARG A 252 10.01 -4.28 6.81
C ARG A 252 9.49 -4.98 8.06
N SER A 253 9.21 -4.20 9.11
CA SER A 253 8.73 -4.76 10.38
C SER A 253 7.32 -5.36 10.25
N THR A 254 6.48 -4.85 9.34
CA THR A 254 5.14 -5.42 9.07
C THR A 254 5.26 -6.84 8.52
N VAL A 255 6.12 -7.07 7.52
CA VAL A 255 6.36 -8.39 6.95
C VAL A 255 7.05 -9.32 7.96
N GLN A 256 8.04 -8.80 8.72
CA GLN A 256 8.71 -9.54 9.78
C GLN A 256 7.71 -10.00 10.86
N THR A 257 6.81 -9.12 11.30
CA THR A 257 5.76 -9.46 12.28
C THR A 257 4.85 -10.58 11.78
N ALA A 258 4.46 -10.55 10.50
CA ALA A 258 3.66 -11.63 9.92
C ALA A 258 4.42 -12.96 9.97
N TYR A 259 5.68 -12.98 9.55
CA TYR A 259 6.53 -14.17 9.54
C TYR A 259 6.75 -14.75 10.95
N GLU A 260 7.06 -13.91 11.94
CA GLU A 260 7.24 -14.31 13.35
C GLU A 260 5.95 -14.85 13.99
N ARG A 261 4.78 -14.44 13.47
CA ARG A 261 3.47 -14.96 13.87
C ARG A 261 3.05 -16.25 13.16
N GLY A 262 4.00 -16.89 12.44
CA GLY A 262 3.80 -18.18 11.81
C GLY A 262 3.23 -18.12 10.39
N VAL A 263 3.17 -16.97 9.77
CA VAL A 263 2.84 -16.87 8.33
C VAL A 263 3.94 -17.53 7.51
N ARG A 264 3.54 -18.37 6.55
CA ARG A 264 4.48 -19.06 5.63
C ARG A 264 4.08 -18.92 4.17
N LEU A 265 2.91 -18.34 3.88
CA LEU A 265 2.50 -18.00 2.51
C LEU A 265 2.11 -16.51 2.47
N GLN A 266 2.85 -15.72 1.69
CA GLN A 266 2.44 -14.37 1.33
C GLN A 266 1.96 -14.36 -0.12
N ILE A 267 0.80 -13.77 -0.38
CA ILE A 267 0.26 -13.50 -1.72
C ILE A 267 0.15 -11.98 -1.89
N GLU A 268 0.88 -11.42 -2.85
CA GLU A 268 0.73 -10.03 -3.25
C GLU A 268 -0.40 -9.92 -4.29
N LEU A 269 -1.44 -9.17 -3.94
CA LEU A 269 -2.55 -8.89 -4.85
C LEU A 269 -2.10 -7.90 -5.93
N PRO A 270 -2.62 -8.01 -7.16
CA PRO A 270 -2.24 -7.11 -8.25
C PRO A 270 -2.60 -5.63 -7.98
N PRO A 271 -1.90 -4.73 -8.66
CA PRO A 271 -0.84 -4.97 -9.64
C PRO A 271 0.55 -5.05 -9.02
N GLY A 272 1.49 -5.66 -9.74
CA GLY A 272 2.91 -5.62 -9.41
C GLY A 272 3.44 -6.82 -8.63
N THR A 273 4.73 -6.73 -8.28
CA THR A 273 5.50 -7.82 -7.65
C THR A 273 6.51 -7.31 -6.61
N VAL A 274 6.42 -6.02 -6.25
CA VAL A 274 7.41 -5.35 -5.40
C VAL A 274 7.37 -5.90 -3.98
N LEU A 275 6.17 -6.07 -3.41
CA LEU A 275 6.01 -6.58 -2.04
C LEU A 275 6.45 -8.03 -1.92
N THR A 276 6.26 -8.83 -2.98
CA THR A 276 6.79 -10.19 -3.08
C THR A 276 8.32 -10.19 -3.04
N GLY A 277 8.95 -9.29 -3.80
CA GLY A 277 10.40 -9.14 -3.79
C GLY A 277 10.97 -8.76 -2.42
N LEU A 278 10.29 -7.87 -1.70
CA LEU A 278 10.65 -7.46 -0.34
C LEU A 278 10.49 -8.61 0.67
N ALA A 279 9.39 -9.36 0.56
CA ALA A 279 9.08 -10.46 1.48
C ALA A 279 10.05 -11.65 1.34
N ARG A 280 10.55 -11.96 0.13
CA ARG A 280 11.48 -13.08 -0.09
C ARG A 280 12.74 -13.01 0.77
N LYS A 281 13.13 -11.81 1.21
CA LYS A 281 14.29 -11.63 2.11
C LYS A 281 13.98 -11.99 3.57
N VAL A 282 12.69 -11.97 3.94
CA VAL A 282 12.21 -12.25 5.29
C VAL A 282 11.69 -13.68 5.41
N PHE A 283 11.05 -14.19 4.36
CA PHE A 283 10.43 -15.52 4.31
C PHE A 283 11.49 -16.60 3.98
N GLU A 284 12.45 -16.80 4.87
CA GLU A 284 13.50 -17.84 4.71
C GLU A 284 12.90 -19.25 4.64
N GLN A 285 11.84 -19.49 5.41
CA GLN A 285 11.05 -20.72 5.40
C GLN A 285 9.60 -20.38 5.07
N GLY A 286 9.27 -20.37 3.79
CA GLY A 286 7.94 -20.02 3.31
C GLY A 286 7.94 -19.63 1.86
N THR A 287 6.77 -19.21 1.37
CA THR A 287 6.55 -18.82 -0.02
C THR A 287 6.02 -17.40 -0.07
N ALA A 288 6.70 -16.52 -0.81
CA ALA A 288 6.18 -15.23 -1.21
C ALA A 288 5.94 -15.24 -2.72
N VAL A 289 4.70 -15.06 -3.13
CA VAL A 289 4.26 -15.12 -4.53
C VAL A 289 3.42 -13.89 -4.87
N ALA A 290 3.61 -13.36 -6.07
CA ALA A 290 2.70 -12.35 -6.61
C ALA A 290 1.58 -13.05 -7.39
N PHE A 291 0.37 -12.54 -7.27
CA PHE A 291 -0.74 -12.99 -8.10
C PHE A 291 -0.44 -12.70 -9.58
N GLN A 292 0.12 -11.51 -9.86
CA GLN A 292 0.49 -11.12 -11.22
C GLN A 292 1.55 -12.08 -11.80
N GLY A 293 1.20 -12.70 -12.92
CA GLY A 293 2.06 -13.68 -13.59
C GLY A 293 1.96 -15.10 -13.05
N ALA A 294 1.24 -15.33 -11.95
CA ALA A 294 0.95 -16.67 -11.43
C ALA A 294 -0.31 -17.25 -12.08
N ARG A 295 -0.37 -18.58 -12.16
CA ARG A 295 -1.61 -19.27 -12.53
C ARG A 295 -2.55 -19.31 -11.34
N LEU A 296 -3.83 -19.03 -11.57
CA LEU A 296 -4.84 -18.97 -10.52
C LEU A 296 -4.99 -20.32 -9.78
N ASP A 297 -4.99 -21.43 -10.52
CA ASP A 297 -5.02 -22.79 -9.96
C ASP A 297 -3.81 -23.07 -9.02
N SER A 298 -2.63 -22.55 -9.35
CA SER A 298 -1.43 -22.67 -8.50
C SER A 298 -1.58 -21.88 -7.20
N LEU A 299 -2.14 -20.67 -7.25
CA LEU A 299 -2.40 -19.86 -6.03
C LEU A 299 -3.43 -20.54 -5.11
N VAL A 300 -4.49 -21.11 -5.73
CA VAL A 300 -5.51 -21.86 -4.97
C VAL A 300 -4.91 -23.11 -4.34
N ALA A 301 -4.04 -23.84 -5.06
CA ALA A 301 -3.36 -25.02 -4.51
C ALA A 301 -2.46 -24.64 -3.32
N LEU A 302 -1.61 -23.60 -3.45
CA LEU A 302 -0.78 -23.10 -2.36
C LEU A 302 -1.61 -22.69 -1.14
N SER A 303 -2.73 -21.99 -1.35
CA SER A 303 -3.61 -21.56 -0.26
C SER A 303 -4.22 -22.76 0.47
N ARG A 304 -4.59 -23.82 -0.25
CA ARG A 304 -5.15 -25.06 0.34
C ARG A 304 -4.11 -25.88 1.09
N GLU A 305 -2.90 -26.01 0.54
CA GLU A 305 -1.80 -26.70 1.22
C GLU A 305 -1.46 -26.06 2.57
N GLU A 306 -1.43 -24.74 2.63
CA GLU A 306 -1.18 -24.02 3.88
C GLU A 306 -2.35 -24.17 4.87
N GLY A 307 -3.59 -24.18 4.40
CA GLY A 307 -4.77 -24.41 5.24
C GLY A 307 -4.79 -25.81 5.88
N THR A 308 -4.32 -26.85 5.18
CA THR A 308 -4.29 -28.23 5.68
C THR A 308 -3.15 -28.51 6.67
N ARG A 309 -2.10 -27.69 6.68
CA ARG A 309 -0.96 -27.84 7.60
C ARG A 309 -1.22 -27.25 8.99
N ASN A 310 -2.41 -26.68 9.21
CA ASN A 310 -2.83 -26.11 10.49
C ASN A 310 -4.22 -26.68 10.86
N PRO A 311 -4.31 -27.87 11.52
CA PRO A 311 -5.56 -28.38 12.07
C PRO A 311 -5.97 -27.62 13.33
#